data_01b13ede4578b07eaaaedeae6476c80e
#
_entry.id   01b13ede4578b07eaaaedeae6476c80e
#
_cell.length_a   1.000
_cell.length_b   1.000
_cell.length_c   1.000
_cell.angle_alpha   90.00
_cell.angle_beta   90.00
_cell.angle_gamma   90.00
#
_symmetry.space_group_name_H-M   'P 1'
#
loop_
_entity.id
_entity.type
_entity.pdbx_description
1 polymer ?
#
loop_
_entity_poly.entity_id
_entity_poly.type
_entity_poly.pdbx_seq_one_letter_code
_entity_poly.pdbx_strand_id
1 'polypeptide(L)'
;MAFSEVERAFAKTPNLGFLLVNKYGIVKFINKKFEHVFALERKKYCGVKLNALIGEVAELKTLKSFGYLKNLSRNTSDFVIRKDAKYLRLNISNILESGQDFDGFIVTLSDITHEKELEYKEMEHERMLIAHAKMATMGEMINSISHQQRQPLSSILLSLDNIQECVETGEFKSIKEHIALCKSSVKLMDETIGAFRNFYRNDTKLSTVDLKNIIKELVLITKPQMNAHGILLEFKCEEGDFIINTVASYVKQILISLLANAKDELIDLAHRDMEFEPKIRIELQNCKDEVCIDVSDNGRGVRSDKDKIFEPFFTTKKNTGTGMGLYVARILAVERLKGRLVLKNAKNPTQFSLFLKIL
;
A
#
# COMPACT_ATOMS: atom_id res chain seq x y z
N MET A 1 -0.74 20.84 48.95
CA MET A 1 -0.07 21.92 48.16
C MET A 1 -0.12 21.67 46.65
N ALA A 2 0.12 20.45 46.16
CA ALA A 2 0.17 20.17 44.70
C ALA A 2 -1.11 20.53 43.92
N PHE A 3 -2.32 20.29 44.44
CA PHE A 3 -3.55 20.56 43.73
C PHE A 3 -3.82 22.04 43.44
N SER A 4 -3.52 22.95 44.37
CA SER A 4 -3.79 24.40 44.21
C SER A 4 -2.86 25.07 43.21
N GLU A 5 -1.62 24.60 43.06
CA GLU A 5 -0.68 25.10 42.04
C GLU A 5 -1.05 24.59 40.66
N VAL A 6 -1.43 23.31 40.54
CA VAL A 6 -1.92 22.69 39.31
C VAL A 6 -3.20 23.37 38.84
N GLU A 7 -4.18 23.65 39.74
CA GLU A 7 -5.38 24.40 39.38
C GLU A 7 -5.09 25.80 38.81
N ARG A 8 -4.14 26.53 39.38
CA ARG A 8 -3.76 27.87 38.89
C ARG A 8 -3.06 27.86 37.54
N ALA A 9 -2.20 26.86 37.33
CA ALA A 9 -1.51 26.68 36.07
C ALA A 9 -2.47 26.37 34.92
N PHE A 10 -3.42 25.47 35.16
CA PHE A 10 -4.34 24.98 34.14
C PHE A 10 -5.56 25.90 33.90
N ALA A 11 -5.93 26.77 34.88
CA ALA A 11 -6.98 27.74 34.69
C ALA A 11 -6.69 28.77 33.57
N LYS A 12 -5.40 28.99 33.27
CA LYS A 12 -4.91 29.97 32.28
C LYS A 12 -4.65 29.39 30.89
N THR A 13 -4.86 28.11 30.63
CA THR A 13 -4.59 27.48 29.34
C THR A 13 -5.85 27.46 28.47
N PRO A 14 -6.00 28.35 27.46
CA PRO A 14 -7.27 28.56 26.77
C PRO A 14 -7.65 27.44 25.81
N ASN A 15 -6.68 26.68 25.31
CA ASN A 15 -6.90 25.68 24.23
C ASN A 15 -7.07 24.24 24.73
N LEU A 16 -6.74 23.97 25.99
CA LEU A 16 -6.86 22.64 26.58
C LEU A 16 -7.99 22.60 27.63
N GLY A 17 -8.83 21.56 27.53
CA GLY A 17 -9.78 21.24 28.58
C GLY A 17 -9.10 20.43 29.69
N PHE A 18 -9.44 20.71 30.96
CA PHE A 18 -8.90 20.02 32.11
C PHE A 18 -9.98 19.59 33.08
N LEU A 19 -9.88 18.33 33.53
CA LEU A 19 -10.64 17.76 34.62
C LEU A 19 -9.67 17.13 35.62
N LEU A 20 -9.75 17.54 36.87
CA LEU A 20 -8.89 17.07 37.95
C LEU A 20 -9.72 16.22 38.93
N VAL A 21 -9.24 15.05 39.23
CA VAL A 21 -9.91 14.09 40.11
C VAL A 21 -8.92 13.61 41.20
N ASN A 22 -9.36 13.63 42.46
CA ASN A 22 -8.51 13.16 43.59
C ASN A 22 -8.54 11.63 43.74
N LYS A 23 -7.73 11.12 44.67
CA LYS A 23 -7.60 9.69 45.01
C LYS A 23 -8.90 8.99 45.44
N TYR A 24 -9.90 9.76 45.82
CA TYR A 24 -11.22 9.25 46.21
C TYR A 24 -12.24 9.25 45.03
N GLY A 25 -11.81 9.66 43.86
CA GLY A 25 -12.67 9.77 42.67
C GLY A 25 -13.57 10.98 42.67
N ILE A 26 -13.25 12.02 43.47
CA ILE A 26 -14.02 13.27 43.53
C ILE A 26 -13.40 14.27 42.57
N VAL A 27 -14.26 14.85 41.73
CA VAL A 27 -13.87 15.94 40.82
C VAL A 27 -13.52 17.18 41.64
N LYS A 28 -12.30 17.68 41.50
CA LYS A 28 -11.77 18.84 42.20
C LYS A 28 -11.84 20.10 41.37
N PHE A 29 -11.58 19.97 40.09
CA PHE A 29 -11.50 21.12 39.21
C PHE A 29 -11.93 20.74 37.78
N ILE A 30 -12.63 21.68 37.13
CA ILE A 30 -12.98 21.65 35.69
C ILE A 30 -12.70 23.05 35.17
N ASN A 31 -11.95 23.20 34.08
CA ASN A 31 -11.71 24.50 33.48
C ASN A 31 -12.82 24.87 32.48
N LYS A 32 -12.87 26.16 32.09
CA LYS A 32 -13.89 26.70 31.16
C LYS A 32 -13.95 25.97 29.81
N LYS A 33 -12.82 25.51 29.28
CA LYS A 33 -12.79 24.78 28.01
C LYS A 33 -13.47 23.42 28.12
N PHE A 34 -13.22 22.68 29.19
CA PHE A 34 -13.84 21.39 29.44
C PHE A 34 -15.37 21.55 29.69
N GLU A 35 -15.76 22.58 30.47
CA GLU A 35 -17.16 22.94 30.69
C GLU A 35 -17.89 23.22 29.37
N HIS A 36 -17.29 24.04 28.52
CA HIS A 36 -17.88 24.45 27.24
C HIS A 36 -18.05 23.25 26.28
N VAL A 37 -17.02 22.41 26.15
CA VAL A 37 -17.05 21.27 25.21
C VAL A 37 -18.10 20.24 25.60
N PHE A 38 -18.29 20.00 26.89
CA PHE A 38 -19.25 19.00 27.37
C PHE A 38 -20.57 19.61 27.86
N ALA A 39 -20.78 20.91 27.69
CA ALA A 39 -21.94 21.64 28.18
C ALA A 39 -22.21 21.43 29.69
N LEU A 40 -21.11 21.45 30.49
CA LEU A 40 -21.14 21.20 31.92
C LEU A 40 -21.24 22.50 32.72
N GLU A 41 -21.83 22.43 33.90
CA GLU A 41 -21.79 23.50 34.89
C GLU A 41 -20.80 23.12 36.00
N ARG A 42 -19.65 23.81 36.07
CA ARG A 42 -18.60 23.55 37.09
C ARG A 42 -19.15 23.42 38.50
N LYS A 43 -20.09 24.32 38.88
CA LYS A 43 -20.68 24.34 40.22
C LYS A 43 -21.42 23.05 40.55
N LYS A 44 -21.99 22.37 39.55
CA LYS A 44 -22.74 21.13 39.73
C LYS A 44 -21.85 19.93 39.96
N TYR A 45 -20.65 19.90 39.31
CA TYR A 45 -19.82 18.70 39.28
C TYR A 45 -18.58 18.75 40.17
N CYS A 46 -18.11 19.95 40.59
CA CYS A 46 -17.02 20.04 41.58
C CYS A 46 -17.51 19.54 42.93
N GLY A 47 -16.76 18.61 43.52
CA GLY A 47 -17.15 17.94 44.80
C GLY A 47 -17.93 16.64 44.60
N VAL A 48 -18.34 16.30 43.37
CA VAL A 48 -19.14 15.11 43.08
C VAL A 48 -18.21 13.96 42.60
N LYS A 49 -18.65 12.72 42.76
CA LYS A 49 -17.89 11.55 42.26
C LYS A 49 -17.85 11.56 40.74
N LEU A 50 -16.70 11.23 40.16
CA LEU A 50 -16.47 11.14 38.69
C LEU A 50 -17.47 10.23 37.99
N ASN A 51 -17.87 9.13 38.65
CA ASN A 51 -18.85 8.20 38.06
C ASN A 51 -20.21 8.86 37.79
N ALA A 52 -20.62 9.86 38.55
CA ALA A 52 -21.83 10.61 38.29
C ALA A 52 -21.69 11.48 37.05
N LEU A 53 -20.54 12.15 36.87
CA LEU A 53 -20.21 12.90 35.66
C LEU A 53 -20.16 11.99 34.42
N ILE A 54 -19.52 10.83 34.51
CA ILE A 54 -19.45 9.84 33.42
C ILE A 54 -20.85 9.32 33.06
N GLY A 55 -21.72 9.15 34.03
CA GLY A 55 -23.09 8.67 33.82
C GLY A 55 -23.96 9.67 33.05
N GLU A 56 -23.78 10.97 33.30
CA GLU A 56 -24.58 12.05 32.66
C GLU A 56 -24.04 12.43 31.28
N VAL A 57 -22.74 12.33 31.02
CA VAL A 57 -22.10 12.72 29.75
C VAL A 57 -21.82 11.49 28.90
N ALA A 58 -22.57 11.31 27.83
CA ALA A 58 -22.49 10.11 26.97
C ALA A 58 -21.09 9.85 26.42
N GLU A 59 -20.42 10.91 26.00
CA GLU A 59 -19.07 10.84 25.42
C GLU A 59 -18.00 10.42 26.43
N LEU A 60 -18.20 10.72 27.73
CA LEU A 60 -17.29 10.34 28.80
C LEU A 60 -17.46 8.88 29.26
N LYS A 61 -18.47 8.15 28.76
CA LYS A 61 -18.65 6.73 29.06
C LYS A 61 -17.48 5.87 28.60
N THR A 62 -16.71 6.33 27.62
CA THR A 62 -15.44 5.70 27.19
C THR A 62 -14.40 5.62 28.31
N LEU A 63 -14.47 6.52 29.29
CA LEU A 63 -13.61 6.49 30.49
C LEU A 63 -13.98 5.34 31.45
N LYS A 64 -15.08 4.63 31.18
CA LYS A 64 -15.62 3.51 31.97
C LYS A 64 -15.96 3.91 33.42
N SER A 65 -15.05 3.73 34.37
CA SER A 65 -15.27 4.06 35.79
C SER A 65 -13.96 4.52 36.46
N PHE A 66 -14.10 5.20 37.57
CA PHE A 66 -12.95 5.59 38.39
C PHE A 66 -12.08 4.39 38.78
N GLY A 67 -12.69 3.26 39.14
CA GLY A 67 -11.95 2.03 39.46
C GLY A 67 -11.11 1.49 38.31
N TYR A 68 -11.67 1.54 37.10
CA TYR A 68 -10.96 1.18 35.86
C TYR A 68 -9.78 2.11 35.63
N LEU A 69 -9.99 3.44 35.72
CA LEU A 69 -8.93 4.43 35.53
C LEU A 69 -7.82 4.32 36.58
N LYS A 70 -8.17 4.03 37.84
CA LYS A 70 -7.19 3.79 38.92
C LYS A 70 -6.31 2.58 38.64
N ASN A 71 -6.84 1.52 38.03
CA ASN A 71 -6.09 0.30 37.68
C ASN A 71 -5.22 0.47 36.42
N LEU A 72 -5.49 1.43 35.55
CA LEU A 72 -4.62 1.82 34.41
C LEU A 72 -3.29 2.46 34.87
N SER A 73 -2.98 2.42 36.09
CA SER A 73 -2.17 3.24 36.97
C SER A 73 -0.66 3.30 36.75
N ARG A 74 -0.11 3.05 35.56
CA ARG A 74 1.30 3.38 35.28
C ARG A 74 1.58 3.96 33.89
N ASN A 75 0.58 3.98 33.02
CA ASN A 75 0.72 4.54 31.67
C ASN A 75 -0.37 5.56 31.38
N THR A 76 0.00 6.63 30.69
CA THR A 76 -0.95 7.56 30.07
C THR A 76 -1.88 6.79 29.13
N SER A 77 -3.19 7.01 29.29
CA SER A 77 -4.20 6.40 28.41
C SER A 77 -4.85 7.47 27.57
N ASP A 78 -4.83 7.26 26.24
CA ASP A 78 -5.44 8.16 25.27
C ASP A 78 -6.77 7.58 24.76
N PHE A 79 -7.79 8.42 24.74
CA PHE A 79 -9.08 8.11 24.15
C PHE A 79 -9.44 9.16 23.12
N VAL A 80 -9.87 8.73 21.94
CA VAL A 80 -10.39 9.64 20.91
C VAL A 80 -11.90 9.48 20.87
N ILE A 81 -12.62 10.59 21.06
CA ILE A 81 -14.07 10.65 20.99
C ILE A 81 -14.50 11.61 19.87
N ARG A 82 -15.70 11.43 19.36
CA ARG A 82 -16.30 12.34 18.39
C ARG A 82 -17.50 13.05 19.02
N LYS A 83 -17.51 14.38 18.98
CA LYS A 83 -18.61 15.20 19.45
C LYS A 83 -18.81 16.40 18.51
N ASP A 84 -20.05 16.66 18.08
CA ASP A 84 -20.43 17.82 17.25
C ASP A 84 -19.50 18.02 16.03
N ALA A 85 -19.24 16.93 15.29
CA ALA A 85 -18.31 16.88 14.15
C ALA A 85 -16.82 17.11 14.49
N LYS A 86 -16.47 17.25 15.77
CA LYS A 86 -15.08 17.39 16.24
C LYS A 86 -14.50 16.08 16.73
N TYR A 87 -13.21 15.91 16.52
CA TYR A 87 -12.40 14.85 17.12
C TYR A 87 -11.69 15.41 18.35
N LEU A 88 -11.97 14.81 19.49
CA LEU A 88 -11.44 15.23 20.78
C LEU A 88 -10.56 14.12 21.35
N ARG A 89 -9.33 14.43 21.74
CA ARG A 89 -8.44 13.52 22.47
C ARG A 89 -8.55 13.78 23.96
N LEU A 90 -8.90 12.74 24.70
CA LEU A 90 -8.86 12.69 26.15
C LEU A 90 -7.61 11.92 26.57
N ASN A 91 -6.67 12.59 27.19
CA ASN A 91 -5.49 11.95 27.77
C ASN A 91 -5.63 11.93 29.32
N ILE A 92 -5.35 10.78 29.93
CA ILE A 92 -5.43 10.58 31.37
C ILE A 92 -4.04 10.33 31.90
N SER A 93 -3.63 11.17 32.84
CA SER A 93 -2.34 11.07 33.51
C SER A 93 -2.51 11.04 35.02
N ASN A 94 -1.80 10.14 35.69
CA ASN A 94 -1.83 10.02 37.14
C ASN A 94 -1.05 11.15 37.81
N ILE A 95 -1.55 11.63 38.93
CA ILE A 95 -0.85 12.51 39.86
C ILE A 95 -0.32 11.66 41.00
N LEU A 96 0.98 11.75 41.22
CA LEU A 96 1.66 11.03 42.29
C LEU A 96 2.10 12.04 43.36
N GLU A 97 1.94 11.66 44.63
CA GLU A 97 2.48 12.39 45.76
C GLU A 97 3.99 12.09 45.95
N SER A 98 4.70 12.89 46.71
CA SER A 98 6.13 12.75 47.01
C SER A 98 6.44 11.43 47.77
N GLY A 99 6.42 10.31 47.12
CA GLY A 99 6.56 8.96 47.68
C GLY A 99 5.99 7.89 46.78
N GLN A 100 5.55 8.26 45.58
CA GLN A 100 4.89 7.38 44.58
C GLN A 100 3.48 6.91 44.96
N ASP A 101 2.84 7.46 45.97
CA ASP A 101 1.45 7.16 46.28
C ASP A 101 0.51 7.90 45.33
N PHE A 102 -0.55 7.21 44.88
CA PHE A 102 -1.56 7.75 43.97
C PHE A 102 -2.38 8.84 44.69
N ASP A 103 -2.30 10.10 44.22
CA ASP A 103 -3.06 11.25 44.75
C ASP A 103 -4.30 11.59 43.87
N GLY A 104 -4.31 11.14 42.66
CA GLY A 104 -5.42 11.38 41.74
C GLY A 104 -5.01 11.27 40.28
N PHE A 105 -5.83 11.80 39.38
CA PHE A 105 -5.49 11.91 37.97
C PHE A 105 -6.04 13.20 37.36
N ILE A 106 -5.41 13.57 36.27
CA ILE A 106 -5.81 14.65 35.39
C ILE A 106 -6.29 14.08 34.07
N VAL A 107 -7.44 14.56 33.60
CA VAL A 107 -7.91 14.33 32.24
C VAL A 107 -7.70 15.60 31.45
N THR A 108 -6.88 15.55 30.43
CA THR A 108 -6.71 16.63 29.48
C THR A 108 -7.56 16.37 28.23
N LEU A 109 -8.13 17.44 27.69
CA LEU A 109 -8.98 17.43 26.50
C LEU A 109 -8.36 18.34 25.45
N SER A 110 -8.02 17.81 24.29
CA SER A 110 -7.56 18.59 23.12
C SER A 110 -8.44 18.35 21.91
N ASP A 111 -8.69 19.40 21.15
CA ASP A 111 -9.37 19.33 19.85
C ASP A 111 -8.29 18.91 18.80
N ILE A 112 -8.44 17.72 18.25
CA ILE A 112 -7.55 17.15 17.24
C ILE A 112 -8.23 17.03 15.87
N THR A 113 -9.29 17.84 15.65
CA THR A 113 -10.07 17.78 14.40
C THR A 113 -9.19 18.10 13.20
N HIS A 114 -8.38 19.15 13.29
CA HIS A 114 -7.48 19.56 12.21
C HIS A 114 -6.43 18.49 11.90
N GLU A 115 -5.83 17.86 12.95
CA GLU A 115 -4.89 16.76 12.78
C GLU A 115 -5.56 15.58 12.05
N LYS A 116 -6.78 15.23 12.45
CA LYS A 116 -7.54 14.13 11.83
C LYS A 116 -7.99 14.45 10.39
N GLU A 117 -8.33 15.68 10.11
CA GLU A 117 -8.63 16.12 8.74
C GLU A 117 -7.42 16.07 7.82
N LEU A 118 -6.24 16.45 8.33
CA LEU A 118 -4.98 16.31 7.59
C LEU A 118 -4.64 14.85 7.34
N GLU A 119 -4.67 13.99 8.37
CA GLU A 119 -4.46 12.54 8.22
C GLU A 119 -5.41 11.95 7.15
N TYR A 120 -6.68 12.35 7.17
CA TYR A 120 -7.67 11.87 6.19
C TYR A 120 -7.33 12.34 4.77
N LYS A 121 -6.96 13.62 4.60
CA LYS A 121 -6.55 14.16 3.30
C LYS A 121 -5.29 13.49 2.76
N GLU A 122 -4.31 13.22 3.62
CA GLU A 122 -3.10 12.49 3.24
C GLU A 122 -3.43 11.07 2.77
N MET A 123 -4.27 10.34 3.52
CA MET A 123 -4.72 9.00 3.12
C MET A 123 -5.51 9.01 1.81
N GLU A 124 -6.33 10.02 1.57
CA GLU A 124 -7.10 10.16 0.32
C GLU A 124 -6.16 10.47 -0.86
N HIS A 125 -5.21 11.37 -0.64
CA HIS A 125 -4.18 11.68 -1.63
C HIS A 125 -3.33 10.46 -1.99
N GLU A 126 -2.89 9.68 -1.00
CA GLU A 126 -2.17 8.43 -1.21
C GLU A 126 -3.00 7.43 -2.04
N ARG A 127 -4.29 7.27 -1.73
CA ARG A 127 -5.19 6.40 -2.51
C ARG A 127 -5.30 6.85 -3.98
N MET A 128 -5.42 8.16 -4.20
CA MET A 128 -5.45 8.71 -5.56
C MET A 128 -4.15 8.45 -6.31
N LEU A 129 -2.99 8.60 -5.67
CA LEU A 129 -1.69 8.33 -6.28
C LEU A 129 -1.55 6.85 -6.69
N ILE A 130 -1.95 5.93 -5.82
CA ILE A 130 -1.97 4.49 -6.12
C ILE A 130 -2.88 4.20 -7.32
N ALA A 131 -4.08 4.79 -7.35
CA ALA A 131 -5.03 4.61 -8.45
C ALA A 131 -4.49 5.16 -9.78
N HIS A 132 -3.87 6.34 -9.77
CA HIS A 132 -3.26 6.94 -10.97
C HIS A 132 -2.07 6.12 -11.49
N ALA A 133 -1.18 5.66 -10.61
CA ALA A 133 -0.08 4.79 -11.01
C ALA A 133 -0.58 3.49 -11.66
N LYS A 134 -1.63 2.90 -11.10
CA LYS A 134 -2.28 1.72 -11.66
C LYS A 134 -2.87 1.99 -13.05
N MET A 135 -3.57 3.12 -13.22
CA MET A 135 -4.17 3.50 -14.51
C MET A 135 -3.11 3.76 -15.57
N ALA A 136 -2.01 4.45 -15.23
CA ALA A 136 -0.91 4.71 -16.15
C ALA A 136 -0.30 3.40 -16.68
N THR A 137 0.03 2.48 -15.77
CA THR A 137 0.58 1.16 -16.14
C THR A 137 -0.42 0.33 -16.95
N MET A 138 -1.71 0.38 -16.60
CA MET A 138 -2.77 -0.29 -17.35
C MET A 138 -2.90 0.25 -18.77
N GLY A 139 -2.78 1.58 -18.95
CA GLY A 139 -2.82 2.24 -20.29
C GLY A 139 -1.71 1.75 -21.20
N GLU A 140 -0.46 1.67 -20.70
CA GLU A 140 0.66 1.11 -21.46
C GLU A 140 0.43 -0.36 -21.85
N MET A 141 -0.09 -1.17 -20.94
CA MET A 141 -0.37 -2.58 -21.20
C MET A 141 -1.52 -2.79 -22.20
N ILE A 142 -2.58 -1.97 -22.16
CA ILE A 142 -3.68 -2.02 -23.13
C ILE A 142 -3.15 -1.79 -24.56
N ASN A 143 -2.28 -0.79 -24.74
CA ASN A 143 -1.65 -0.53 -26.03
C ASN A 143 -0.82 -1.75 -26.49
N SER A 144 -0.03 -2.32 -25.59
CA SER A 144 0.76 -3.52 -25.88
C SER A 144 -0.12 -4.70 -26.29
N ILE A 145 -1.18 -4.99 -25.54
CA ILE A 145 -2.13 -6.08 -25.85
C ILE A 145 -2.81 -5.83 -27.19
N SER A 146 -3.21 -4.60 -27.48
CA SER A 146 -3.83 -4.26 -28.77
C SER A 146 -2.90 -4.58 -29.93
N HIS A 147 -1.61 -4.30 -29.81
CA HIS A 147 -0.60 -4.70 -30.80
C HIS A 147 -0.41 -6.21 -30.88
N GLN A 148 -0.36 -6.89 -29.73
CA GLN A 148 -0.20 -8.34 -29.68
C GLN A 148 -1.41 -9.10 -30.28
N GLN A 149 -2.63 -8.56 -30.13
CA GLN A 149 -3.83 -9.17 -30.72
C GLN A 149 -3.88 -9.05 -32.23
N ARG A 150 -3.21 -8.05 -32.84
CA ARG A 150 -3.12 -7.90 -34.29
C ARG A 150 -2.33 -9.05 -34.95
N GLN A 151 -1.27 -9.54 -34.30
CA GLN A 151 -0.43 -10.62 -34.85
C GLN A 151 -1.20 -11.93 -35.06
N PRO A 152 -1.86 -12.54 -34.06
CA PRO A 152 -2.65 -13.74 -34.27
C PRO A 152 -3.85 -13.49 -35.21
N LEU A 153 -4.43 -12.28 -35.20
CA LEU A 153 -5.49 -11.93 -36.12
C LEU A 153 -5.00 -11.93 -37.58
N SER A 154 -3.82 -11.34 -37.84
CA SER A 154 -3.20 -11.38 -39.18
C SER A 154 -2.85 -12.81 -39.59
N SER A 155 -2.37 -13.65 -38.64
CA SER A 155 -2.11 -15.06 -38.91
C SER A 155 -3.39 -15.84 -39.27
N ILE A 156 -4.52 -15.53 -38.62
CA ILE A 156 -5.83 -16.12 -38.96
C ILE A 156 -6.25 -15.69 -40.38
N LEU A 157 -6.17 -14.39 -40.71
CA LEU A 157 -6.54 -13.89 -42.00
C LEU A 157 -5.71 -14.56 -43.13
N LEU A 158 -4.37 -14.57 -42.97
CA LEU A 158 -3.49 -15.25 -43.94
C LEU A 158 -3.80 -16.72 -44.10
N SER A 159 -4.11 -17.41 -42.97
CA SER A 159 -4.48 -18.84 -43.02
C SER A 159 -5.82 -19.06 -43.76
N LEU A 160 -6.78 -18.13 -43.59
CA LEU A 160 -8.05 -18.18 -44.32
C LEU A 160 -7.87 -17.95 -45.82
N ASP A 161 -7.02 -16.97 -46.20
CA ASP A 161 -6.69 -16.71 -47.60
C ASP A 161 -6.04 -17.96 -48.24
N ASN A 162 -5.08 -18.58 -47.55
CA ASN A 162 -4.46 -19.82 -48.02
C ASN A 162 -5.45 -21.00 -48.11
N ILE A 163 -6.42 -21.12 -47.22
CA ILE A 163 -7.47 -22.10 -47.29
C ILE A 163 -8.33 -21.86 -48.54
N GLN A 164 -8.67 -20.60 -48.81
CA GLN A 164 -9.44 -20.23 -50.01
C GLN A 164 -8.69 -20.66 -51.31
N GLU A 165 -7.39 -20.31 -51.38
CA GLU A 165 -6.52 -20.69 -52.50
C GLU A 165 -6.45 -22.20 -52.70
N CYS A 166 -6.28 -22.98 -51.58
CA CYS A 166 -6.26 -24.41 -51.62
C CYS A 166 -7.59 -25.02 -52.16
N VAL A 167 -8.71 -24.38 -51.88
CA VAL A 167 -10.03 -24.82 -52.40
C VAL A 167 -10.14 -24.53 -53.87
N GLU A 168 -9.68 -23.37 -54.34
CA GLU A 168 -9.71 -22.95 -55.75
C GLU A 168 -8.78 -23.81 -56.64
N THR A 169 -7.60 -24.18 -56.11
CA THR A 169 -6.59 -24.98 -56.82
C THR A 169 -6.80 -26.47 -56.71
N GLY A 170 -7.65 -26.94 -55.78
CA GLY A 170 -7.87 -28.37 -55.49
C GLY A 170 -6.78 -29.01 -54.64
N GLU A 171 -5.91 -28.24 -54.00
CA GLU A 171 -4.83 -28.71 -53.12
C GLU A 171 -5.24 -28.83 -51.68
N PHE A 172 -6.07 -29.84 -51.30
CA PHE A 172 -6.66 -29.96 -49.98
C PHE A 172 -5.71 -30.41 -48.85
N LYS A 173 -4.45 -30.75 -49.20
CA LYS A 173 -3.53 -31.39 -48.21
C LYS A 173 -3.13 -30.49 -47.04
N SER A 174 -2.99 -29.18 -47.29
CA SER A 174 -2.55 -28.18 -46.29
C SER A 174 -3.70 -27.53 -45.48
N ILE A 175 -4.96 -27.74 -45.88
CA ILE A 175 -6.13 -27.10 -45.25
C ILE A 175 -6.20 -27.43 -43.75
N LYS A 176 -5.89 -28.67 -43.34
CA LYS A 176 -5.90 -29.06 -41.92
C LYS A 176 -4.88 -28.32 -41.10
N GLU A 177 -3.70 -28.01 -41.66
CA GLU A 177 -2.64 -27.27 -41.00
C GLU A 177 -3.05 -25.80 -40.80
N HIS A 178 -3.63 -25.16 -41.81
CA HIS A 178 -4.13 -23.79 -41.72
C HIS A 178 -5.29 -23.66 -40.73
N ILE A 179 -6.21 -24.63 -40.66
CA ILE A 179 -7.27 -24.67 -39.63
C ILE A 179 -6.67 -24.85 -38.25
N ALA A 180 -5.64 -25.69 -38.06
CA ALA A 180 -4.97 -25.85 -36.76
C ALA A 180 -4.28 -24.57 -36.32
N LEU A 181 -3.65 -23.83 -37.27
CA LEU A 181 -3.04 -22.53 -37.02
C LEU A 181 -4.08 -21.48 -36.60
N CYS A 182 -5.23 -21.40 -37.27
CA CYS A 182 -6.32 -20.51 -36.87
C CYS A 182 -6.80 -20.82 -35.43
N LYS A 183 -7.03 -22.10 -35.12
CA LYS A 183 -7.46 -22.50 -33.78
C LYS A 183 -6.44 -22.17 -32.70
N SER A 184 -5.14 -22.39 -32.95
CA SER A 184 -4.07 -22.05 -32.00
C SER A 184 -3.96 -20.53 -31.80
N SER A 185 -4.15 -19.74 -32.85
CA SER A 185 -4.15 -18.28 -32.79
C SER A 185 -5.32 -17.76 -31.95
N VAL A 186 -6.53 -18.28 -32.16
CA VAL A 186 -7.71 -17.92 -31.34
C VAL A 186 -7.48 -18.28 -29.87
N LYS A 187 -6.95 -19.48 -29.60
CA LYS A 187 -6.65 -19.92 -28.23
C LYS A 187 -5.64 -18.98 -27.55
N LEU A 188 -4.56 -18.59 -28.25
CA LEU A 188 -3.58 -17.65 -27.73
C LEU A 188 -4.21 -16.29 -27.42
N MET A 189 -5.12 -15.80 -28.28
CA MET A 189 -5.85 -14.55 -28.02
C MET A 189 -6.68 -14.63 -26.74
N ASP A 190 -7.45 -15.72 -26.57
CA ASP A 190 -8.31 -15.93 -25.40
C ASP A 190 -7.49 -16.05 -24.10
N GLU A 191 -6.41 -16.83 -24.13
CA GLU A 191 -5.47 -16.95 -23.00
C GLU A 191 -4.86 -15.60 -22.60
N THR A 192 -4.44 -14.78 -23.56
CA THR A 192 -3.86 -13.47 -23.31
C THR A 192 -4.88 -12.51 -22.70
N ILE A 193 -6.09 -12.45 -23.25
CA ILE A 193 -7.19 -11.61 -22.72
C ILE A 193 -7.60 -12.09 -21.34
N GLY A 194 -7.72 -13.41 -21.14
CA GLY A 194 -8.04 -14.03 -19.87
C GLY A 194 -7.01 -13.68 -18.78
N ALA A 195 -5.73 -13.82 -19.09
CA ALA A 195 -4.64 -13.48 -18.19
C ALA A 195 -4.67 -11.99 -17.83
N PHE A 196 -4.86 -11.11 -18.82
CA PHE A 196 -4.99 -9.66 -18.57
C PHE A 196 -6.17 -9.34 -17.64
N ARG A 197 -7.36 -9.86 -17.93
CA ARG A 197 -8.56 -9.65 -17.10
C ARG A 197 -8.34 -10.12 -15.66
N ASN A 198 -7.76 -11.31 -15.48
CA ASN A 198 -7.47 -11.86 -14.15
C ASN A 198 -6.39 -11.07 -13.43
N PHE A 199 -5.39 -10.59 -14.16
CA PHE A 199 -4.30 -9.81 -13.60
C PHE A 199 -4.78 -8.47 -13.03
N TYR A 200 -5.68 -7.75 -13.74
CA TYR A 200 -6.22 -6.46 -13.33
C TYR A 200 -7.47 -6.53 -12.45
N ARG A 201 -7.95 -7.73 -12.17
CA ARG A 201 -9.06 -7.91 -11.22
C ARG A 201 -8.72 -7.24 -9.90
N ASN A 202 -9.63 -6.35 -9.43
CA ASN A 202 -9.47 -5.62 -8.19
C ASN A 202 -9.75 -6.51 -6.97
N ASP A 203 -8.83 -7.39 -6.67
CA ASP A 203 -8.89 -8.21 -5.46
C ASP A 203 -8.10 -7.49 -4.36
N THR A 204 -8.82 -6.67 -3.57
CA THR A 204 -8.25 -5.91 -2.45
C THR A 204 -8.36 -6.65 -1.12
N LYS A 205 -8.89 -7.88 -1.15
CA LYS A 205 -9.04 -8.72 0.03
C LYS A 205 -7.82 -9.59 0.24
N LEU A 206 -7.48 -9.78 1.51
CA LEU A 206 -6.49 -10.77 1.94
C LEU A 206 -6.97 -12.17 1.51
N SER A 207 -6.14 -12.92 0.83
CA SER A 207 -6.45 -14.27 0.36
C SER A 207 -5.19 -15.13 0.28
N THR A 208 -5.37 -16.42 0.31
CA THR A 208 -4.29 -17.38 0.04
C THR A 208 -3.92 -17.33 -1.43
N VAL A 209 -2.68 -17.03 -1.74
CA VAL A 209 -2.18 -16.75 -3.10
C VAL A 209 -0.92 -17.55 -3.37
N ASP A 210 -0.86 -18.17 -4.52
CA ASP A 210 0.36 -18.77 -5.07
C ASP A 210 1.14 -17.71 -5.87
N LEU A 211 2.26 -17.25 -5.33
CA LEU A 211 3.13 -16.25 -5.96
C LEU A 211 3.73 -16.73 -7.29
N LYS A 212 3.98 -18.03 -7.42
CA LYS A 212 4.48 -18.63 -8.67
C LYS A 212 3.48 -18.42 -9.80
N ASN A 213 2.18 -18.57 -9.52
CA ASN A 213 1.13 -18.34 -10.50
C ASN A 213 0.98 -16.87 -10.86
N ILE A 214 1.07 -15.96 -9.88
CA ILE A 214 1.07 -14.50 -10.14
C ILE A 214 2.21 -14.13 -11.10
N ILE A 215 3.43 -14.62 -10.85
CA ILE A 215 4.59 -14.29 -11.69
C ILE A 215 4.44 -14.91 -13.08
N LYS A 216 3.93 -16.14 -13.20
CA LYS A 216 3.66 -16.74 -14.51
C LYS A 216 2.65 -15.95 -15.33
N GLU A 217 1.53 -15.51 -14.71
CA GLU A 217 0.54 -14.64 -15.36
C GLU A 217 1.19 -13.32 -15.83
N LEU A 218 2.02 -12.71 -14.97
CA LEU A 218 2.73 -11.47 -15.29
C LEU A 218 3.68 -11.67 -16.49
N VAL A 219 4.49 -12.75 -16.47
CA VAL A 219 5.40 -13.06 -17.57
C VAL A 219 4.64 -13.31 -18.88
N LEU A 220 3.51 -14.04 -18.83
CA LEU A 220 2.67 -14.29 -20.01
C LEU A 220 2.21 -13.00 -20.67
N ILE A 221 1.80 -12.01 -19.88
CA ILE A 221 1.28 -10.72 -20.38
C ILE A 221 2.41 -9.81 -20.86
N THR A 222 3.58 -9.81 -20.17
CA THR A 222 4.65 -8.84 -20.41
C THR A 222 5.70 -9.32 -21.42
N LYS A 223 5.94 -10.64 -21.51
CA LYS A 223 6.97 -11.24 -22.38
C LYS A 223 6.86 -10.83 -23.85
N PRO A 224 5.67 -10.81 -24.47
CA PRO A 224 5.58 -10.37 -25.88
C PRO A 224 6.02 -8.91 -26.07
N GLN A 225 5.68 -8.02 -25.11
CA GLN A 225 6.13 -6.62 -25.15
C GLN A 225 7.66 -6.51 -24.98
N MET A 226 8.24 -7.30 -24.06
CA MET A 226 9.68 -7.36 -23.86
C MET A 226 10.39 -7.83 -25.13
N ASN A 227 9.89 -8.91 -25.75
CA ASN A 227 10.41 -9.45 -27.00
C ASN A 227 10.36 -8.43 -28.16
N ALA A 228 9.28 -7.62 -28.26
CA ALA A 228 9.16 -6.57 -29.27
C ALA A 228 10.26 -5.49 -29.18
N HIS A 229 10.87 -5.33 -28.01
CA HIS A 229 12.03 -4.46 -27.77
C HIS A 229 13.35 -5.23 -27.66
N GLY A 230 13.39 -6.51 -28.04
CA GLY A 230 14.58 -7.36 -27.96
C GLY A 230 15.01 -7.73 -26.54
N ILE A 231 14.15 -7.48 -25.53
CA ILE A 231 14.48 -7.76 -24.12
C ILE A 231 14.17 -9.22 -23.78
N LEU A 232 15.17 -9.96 -23.33
CA LEU A 232 15.02 -11.34 -22.83
C LEU A 232 14.44 -11.31 -21.41
N LEU A 233 13.19 -11.78 -21.23
CA LEU A 233 12.56 -11.93 -19.92
C LEU A 233 12.62 -13.39 -19.44
N GLU A 234 13.35 -13.63 -18.34
CA GLU A 234 13.51 -14.93 -17.70
C GLU A 234 12.76 -14.99 -16.37
N PHE A 235 12.12 -16.11 -16.06
CA PHE A 235 11.60 -16.42 -14.74
C PHE A 235 12.26 -17.68 -14.19
N LYS A 236 12.87 -17.55 -13.03
CA LYS A 236 13.42 -18.67 -12.25
C LYS A 236 12.66 -18.79 -10.94
N CYS A 237 12.37 -20.01 -10.56
CA CYS A 237 11.70 -20.32 -9.32
C CYS A 237 12.47 -21.44 -8.63
N GLU A 238 12.80 -21.25 -7.37
CA GLU A 238 13.33 -22.30 -6.51
C GLU A 238 12.30 -23.41 -6.34
N GLU A 239 12.74 -24.62 -6.02
CA GLU A 239 11.83 -25.70 -5.69
C GLU A 239 11.14 -25.43 -4.36
N GLY A 240 9.82 -25.59 -4.31
CA GLY A 240 9.00 -25.38 -3.12
C GLY A 240 7.65 -24.76 -3.40
N ASP A 241 6.89 -24.61 -2.32
CA ASP A 241 5.60 -23.94 -2.31
C ASP A 241 5.77 -22.47 -1.94
N PHE A 242 5.14 -21.60 -2.73
CA PHE A 242 5.17 -20.14 -2.54
C PHE A 242 3.73 -19.62 -2.30
N ILE A 243 3.03 -20.32 -1.42
CA ILE A 243 1.65 -19.99 -1.04
C ILE A 243 1.70 -19.12 0.21
N ILE A 244 1.20 -17.90 0.10
CA ILE A 244 1.16 -16.93 1.22
C ILE A 244 -0.22 -16.27 1.33
N ASN A 245 -0.52 -15.76 2.51
CA ASN A 245 -1.73 -14.97 2.73
C ASN A 245 -1.44 -13.49 2.44
N THR A 246 -1.95 -12.99 1.30
CA THR A 246 -1.60 -11.64 0.83
C THR A 246 -2.69 -11.05 -0.06
N VAL A 247 -2.51 -9.78 -0.44
CA VAL A 247 -3.38 -9.10 -1.42
C VAL A 247 -2.73 -9.18 -2.80
N ALA A 248 -3.20 -10.11 -3.63
CA ALA A 248 -2.63 -10.40 -4.96
C ALA A 248 -2.47 -9.14 -5.84
N SER A 249 -3.46 -8.24 -5.84
CA SER A 249 -3.42 -7.02 -6.66
C SER A 249 -2.25 -6.08 -6.29
N TYR A 250 -1.84 -6.02 -5.04
CA TYR A 250 -0.70 -5.21 -4.61
C TYR A 250 0.63 -5.82 -5.04
N VAL A 251 0.79 -7.15 -4.91
CA VAL A 251 1.98 -7.85 -5.42
C VAL A 251 2.12 -7.64 -6.92
N LYS A 252 1.03 -7.82 -7.68
CA LYS A 252 0.98 -7.60 -9.13
C LYS A 252 1.42 -6.17 -9.49
N GLN A 253 0.89 -5.16 -8.80
CA GLN A 253 1.22 -3.75 -9.04
C GLN A 253 2.70 -3.43 -8.76
N ILE A 254 3.27 -3.98 -7.69
CA ILE A 254 4.70 -3.81 -7.38
C ILE A 254 5.55 -4.38 -8.51
N LEU A 255 5.29 -5.64 -8.90
CA LEU A 255 6.08 -6.33 -9.93
C LEU A 255 6.01 -5.63 -11.29
N ILE A 256 4.81 -5.17 -11.69
CA ILE A 256 4.66 -4.38 -12.94
C ILE A 256 5.51 -3.11 -12.87
N SER A 257 5.47 -2.41 -11.74
CA SER A 257 6.24 -1.17 -11.58
C SER A 257 7.74 -1.40 -11.72
N LEU A 258 8.26 -2.50 -11.15
CA LEU A 258 9.66 -2.89 -11.28
C LEU A 258 10.02 -3.27 -12.71
N LEU A 259 9.16 -4.06 -13.39
CA LEU A 259 9.37 -4.45 -14.79
C LEU A 259 9.32 -3.26 -15.74
N ALA A 260 8.41 -2.31 -15.53
CA ALA A 260 8.34 -1.10 -16.34
C ALA A 260 9.61 -0.25 -16.20
N ASN A 261 10.13 -0.11 -14.98
CA ASN A 261 11.38 0.60 -14.75
C ASN A 261 12.58 -0.07 -15.43
N ALA A 262 12.70 -1.41 -15.32
CA ALA A 262 13.74 -2.17 -15.97
C ALA A 262 13.63 -2.07 -17.50
N LYS A 263 12.43 -2.26 -18.07
CA LYS A 263 12.17 -2.13 -19.51
C LYS A 263 12.64 -0.80 -20.06
N ASP A 264 12.22 0.30 -19.44
CA ASP A 264 12.53 1.64 -19.93
C ASP A 264 14.04 1.93 -19.92
N GLU A 265 14.75 1.47 -18.90
CA GLU A 265 16.22 1.60 -18.80
C GLU A 265 16.90 0.82 -19.92
N LEU A 266 16.44 -0.41 -20.18
CA LEU A 266 17.03 -1.29 -21.18
C LEU A 266 16.77 -0.82 -22.60
N ILE A 267 15.58 -0.26 -22.88
CA ILE A 267 15.26 0.35 -24.20
C ILE A 267 16.20 1.53 -24.48
N ASP A 268 16.41 2.41 -23.49
CA ASP A 268 17.30 3.57 -23.63
C ASP A 268 18.77 3.13 -23.90
N LEU A 269 19.21 2.04 -23.27
CA LEU A 269 20.52 1.46 -23.53
C LEU A 269 20.64 0.82 -24.92
N ALA A 270 19.68 -0.01 -25.30
CA ALA A 270 19.71 -0.71 -26.58
C ALA A 270 19.70 0.27 -27.78
N HIS A 271 19.08 1.45 -27.62
CA HIS A 271 19.14 2.51 -28.64
C HIS A 271 20.53 3.15 -28.76
N ARG A 272 21.38 3.07 -27.74
CA ARG A 272 22.72 3.67 -27.73
C ARG A 272 23.84 2.68 -28.05
N ASP A 273 23.58 1.41 -27.83
CA ASP A 273 24.52 0.33 -28.02
C ASP A 273 23.80 -0.84 -28.72
N MET A 274 24.11 -1.03 -29.99
CA MET A 274 23.49 -2.05 -30.85
C MET A 274 23.96 -3.48 -30.52
N GLU A 275 25.08 -3.63 -29.81
CA GLU A 275 25.60 -4.94 -29.37
C GLU A 275 25.07 -5.33 -27.98
N PHE A 276 24.35 -4.42 -27.31
CA PHE A 276 23.81 -4.67 -25.99
C PHE A 276 22.65 -5.66 -26.04
N GLU A 277 22.75 -6.76 -25.30
CA GLU A 277 21.70 -7.77 -25.15
C GLU A 277 20.88 -7.48 -23.88
N PRO A 278 19.71 -6.82 -23.98
CA PRO A 278 18.94 -6.44 -22.83
C PRO A 278 18.26 -7.65 -22.18
N LYS A 279 18.38 -7.76 -20.87
CA LYS A 279 17.88 -8.90 -20.10
C LYS A 279 17.24 -8.48 -18.78
N ILE A 280 16.05 -9.03 -18.50
CA ILE A 280 15.37 -8.94 -17.21
C ILE A 280 15.19 -10.37 -16.67
N ARG A 281 15.44 -10.53 -15.37
CA ARG A 281 15.21 -11.79 -14.68
C ARG A 281 14.38 -11.58 -13.44
N ILE A 282 13.35 -12.43 -13.26
CA ILE A 282 12.58 -12.54 -12.03
C ILE A 282 13.00 -13.84 -11.35
N GLU A 283 13.34 -13.76 -10.07
CA GLU A 283 13.69 -14.94 -9.27
C GLU A 283 12.79 -15.02 -8.04
N LEU A 284 12.21 -16.18 -7.81
CA LEU A 284 11.35 -16.47 -6.66
C LEU A 284 12.04 -17.50 -5.78
N GLN A 285 12.29 -17.14 -4.52
CA GLN A 285 13.06 -17.94 -3.59
C GLN A 285 12.56 -17.81 -2.15
N ASN A 286 12.82 -18.84 -1.34
CA ASN A 286 12.53 -18.81 0.09
C ASN A 286 13.71 -18.18 0.86
N CYS A 287 13.41 -17.25 1.76
CA CYS A 287 14.38 -16.54 2.60
C CYS A 287 14.00 -16.69 4.08
N LYS A 288 14.26 -17.84 4.68
CA LYS A 288 13.87 -18.19 6.07
C LYS A 288 12.35 -18.07 6.27
N ASP A 289 11.89 -17.04 6.98
CA ASP A 289 10.50 -16.79 7.32
C ASP A 289 9.77 -15.86 6.32
N GLU A 290 10.44 -15.53 5.20
CA GLU A 290 9.93 -14.63 4.17
C GLU A 290 10.10 -15.27 2.79
N VAL A 291 9.22 -14.91 1.86
CA VAL A 291 9.44 -15.16 0.43
C VAL A 291 10.09 -13.93 -0.18
N CYS A 292 11.09 -14.15 -1.00
CA CYS A 292 11.79 -13.09 -1.74
C CYS A 292 11.47 -13.19 -3.23
N ILE A 293 11.06 -12.07 -3.81
CA ILE A 293 10.92 -11.91 -5.27
C ILE A 293 11.96 -10.89 -5.71
N ASP A 294 12.96 -11.36 -6.43
CA ASP A 294 14.02 -10.52 -6.99
C ASP A 294 13.68 -10.18 -8.45
N VAL A 295 13.74 -8.90 -8.80
CA VAL A 295 13.66 -8.42 -10.18
C VAL A 295 15.00 -7.77 -10.50
N SER A 296 15.70 -8.32 -11.48
CA SER A 296 17.03 -7.84 -11.88
C SER A 296 17.10 -7.53 -13.36
N ASP A 297 17.84 -6.48 -13.71
CA ASP A 297 18.14 -6.08 -15.07
C ASP A 297 19.65 -5.85 -15.27
N ASN A 298 20.11 -5.99 -16.50
CA ASN A 298 21.51 -5.74 -16.87
C ASN A 298 21.73 -4.31 -17.39
N GLY A 299 20.91 -3.34 -16.95
CA GLY A 299 21.05 -1.93 -17.26
C GLY A 299 22.26 -1.25 -16.62
N ARG A 300 22.34 0.10 -16.76
CA ARG A 300 23.44 0.91 -16.21
C ARG A 300 23.51 0.96 -14.69
N GLY A 301 22.49 0.47 -14.02
CA GLY A 301 22.34 0.56 -12.60
C GLY A 301 21.77 1.90 -12.10
N VAL A 302 21.53 1.95 -10.80
CA VAL A 302 21.03 3.14 -10.10
C VAL A 302 22.21 3.96 -9.61
N ARG A 303 22.33 5.21 -10.08
CA ARG A 303 23.41 6.15 -9.70
C ARG A 303 23.02 7.08 -8.58
N SER A 304 21.74 7.17 -8.25
CA SER A 304 21.18 8.01 -7.19
C SER A 304 21.24 7.31 -5.85
N ASP A 305 21.03 8.07 -4.77
CA ASP A 305 20.88 7.53 -3.42
C ASP A 305 19.77 6.47 -3.40
N LYS A 306 20.03 5.34 -2.69
CA LYS A 306 19.13 4.19 -2.62
C LYS A 306 17.77 4.53 -2.03
N ASP A 307 17.68 5.49 -1.12
CA ASP A 307 16.40 5.91 -0.53
C ASP A 307 15.69 6.94 -1.38
N LYS A 308 16.43 7.81 -2.05
CA LYS A 308 15.90 8.88 -2.89
C LYS A 308 15.11 8.37 -4.10
N ILE A 309 15.44 7.21 -4.63
CA ILE A 309 14.71 6.60 -5.76
C ILE A 309 13.27 6.22 -5.41
N PHE A 310 12.97 6.11 -4.12
CA PHE A 310 11.62 5.83 -3.63
C PHE A 310 10.85 7.07 -3.19
N GLU A 311 11.42 8.28 -3.33
CA GLU A 311 10.70 9.53 -3.07
C GLU A 311 9.66 9.81 -4.16
N PRO A 312 8.53 10.44 -3.82
CA PRO A 312 7.52 10.78 -4.81
C PRO A 312 8.08 11.77 -5.83
N PHE A 313 7.68 11.60 -7.10
CA PHE A 313 8.10 12.42 -8.24
C PHE A 313 9.59 12.35 -8.59
N PHE A 314 10.37 11.52 -7.91
CA PHE A 314 11.76 11.33 -8.27
C PHE A 314 11.88 10.55 -9.58
N THR A 315 12.48 11.16 -10.58
CA THR A 315 12.75 10.55 -11.89
C THR A 315 14.04 11.04 -12.49
N THR A 316 14.77 10.16 -13.13
CA THR A 316 15.92 10.49 -13.98
C THR A 316 15.53 10.66 -15.46
N LYS A 317 14.26 10.38 -15.80
CA LYS A 317 13.71 10.46 -17.18
C LYS A 317 13.06 11.82 -17.40
N LYS A 318 13.70 12.67 -18.22
CA LYS A 318 13.34 14.09 -18.38
C LYS A 318 11.92 14.38 -18.90
N ASN A 319 11.27 13.50 -19.66
CA ASN A 319 9.98 13.80 -20.33
C ASN A 319 8.92 12.70 -20.26
N THR A 320 9.21 11.51 -19.74
CA THR A 320 8.30 10.35 -19.80
C THR A 320 8.05 9.69 -18.44
N GLY A 321 8.88 9.94 -17.44
CA GLY A 321 8.76 9.33 -16.15
C GLY A 321 7.93 10.15 -15.16
N THR A 322 6.84 9.61 -14.62
CA THR A 322 6.04 10.27 -13.58
C THR A 322 6.74 10.34 -12.22
N GLY A 323 7.81 9.54 -12.02
CA GLY A 323 8.49 9.40 -10.73
C GLY A 323 7.64 8.75 -9.63
N MET A 324 6.49 8.16 -9.98
CA MET A 324 5.54 7.59 -9.01
C MET A 324 5.66 6.08 -8.86
N GLY A 325 6.22 5.38 -9.85
CA GLY A 325 6.21 3.91 -9.90
C GLY A 325 6.87 3.25 -8.68
N LEU A 326 8.13 3.60 -8.39
CA LEU A 326 8.87 3.04 -7.25
C LEU A 326 8.33 3.52 -5.90
N TYR A 327 7.87 4.77 -5.81
CA TYR A 327 7.22 5.30 -4.61
C TYR A 327 5.97 4.50 -4.25
N VAL A 328 5.05 4.31 -5.21
CA VAL A 328 3.83 3.51 -5.01
C VAL A 328 4.18 2.05 -4.70
N ALA A 329 5.17 1.47 -5.38
CA ALA A 329 5.62 0.11 -5.10
C ALA A 329 6.11 -0.04 -3.66
N ARG A 330 6.87 0.94 -3.13
CA ARG A 330 7.34 0.95 -1.72
C ARG A 330 6.18 1.09 -0.73
N ILE A 331 5.23 1.98 -0.98
CA ILE A 331 4.02 2.12 -0.13
C ILE A 331 3.24 0.81 -0.09
N LEU A 332 2.98 0.19 -1.25
CA LEU A 332 2.26 -1.08 -1.30
C LEU A 332 2.99 -2.18 -0.54
N ALA A 333 4.31 -2.28 -0.71
CA ALA A 333 5.12 -3.29 -0.02
C ALA A 333 5.13 -3.09 1.50
N VAL A 334 5.36 -1.86 1.98
CA VAL A 334 5.57 -1.56 3.41
C VAL A 334 4.24 -1.36 4.12
N GLU A 335 3.40 -0.45 3.61
CA GLU A 335 2.18 -0.01 4.29
C GLU A 335 1.05 -1.04 4.17
N ARG A 336 0.88 -1.62 2.97
CA ARG A 336 -0.25 -2.51 2.67
C ARG A 336 0.05 -3.99 2.89
N LEU A 337 1.23 -4.45 2.46
CA LEU A 337 1.62 -5.87 2.58
C LEU A 337 2.44 -6.17 3.84
N LYS A 338 2.86 -5.13 4.60
CA LYS A 338 3.72 -5.25 5.78
C LYS A 338 5.03 -6.01 5.49
N GLY A 339 5.48 -5.94 4.25
CA GLY A 339 6.73 -6.47 3.74
C GLY A 339 7.80 -5.39 3.58
N ARG A 340 8.78 -5.63 2.70
CA ARG A 340 9.88 -4.68 2.39
C ARG A 340 10.20 -4.70 0.91
N LEU A 341 10.45 -3.53 0.35
CA LEU A 341 10.99 -3.38 -1.00
C LEU A 341 12.31 -2.64 -0.90
N VAL A 342 13.39 -3.24 -1.39
CA VAL A 342 14.75 -2.70 -1.28
C VAL A 342 15.50 -2.78 -2.61
N LEU A 343 16.40 -1.84 -2.85
CA LEU A 343 17.41 -1.92 -3.88
C LEU A 343 18.58 -2.73 -3.32
N LYS A 344 18.62 -4.05 -3.61
CA LYS A 344 19.64 -4.97 -3.11
C LYS A 344 21.00 -4.73 -3.78
N ASN A 345 20.98 -4.53 -5.11
CA ASN A 345 22.15 -4.17 -5.88
C ASN A 345 21.86 -2.98 -6.79
N ALA A 346 22.68 -1.94 -6.68
CA ALA A 346 22.53 -0.70 -7.45
C ALA A 346 23.39 -0.69 -8.74
N LYS A 347 24.26 -1.68 -8.94
CA LYS A 347 25.13 -1.81 -10.12
C LYS A 347 24.58 -2.90 -11.05
N ASN A 348 25.29 -3.16 -12.15
CA ASN A 348 24.93 -4.25 -13.06
C ASN A 348 25.26 -5.63 -12.44
N PRO A 349 24.25 -6.55 -12.28
CA PRO A 349 22.83 -6.30 -12.53
C PRO A 349 22.19 -5.40 -11.46
N THR A 350 21.28 -4.49 -11.87
CA THR A 350 20.42 -3.78 -10.93
C THR A 350 19.46 -4.79 -10.33
N GLN A 351 19.24 -4.78 -9.02
CA GLN A 351 18.36 -5.75 -8.39
C GLN A 351 17.48 -5.11 -7.33
N PHE A 352 16.18 -5.21 -7.53
CA PHE A 352 15.16 -4.89 -6.54
C PHE A 352 14.63 -6.18 -5.93
N SER A 353 14.47 -6.19 -4.61
CA SER A 353 13.98 -7.34 -3.85
C SER A 353 12.74 -6.98 -3.05
N LEU A 354 11.64 -7.72 -3.30
CA LEU A 354 10.41 -7.67 -2.53
C LEU A 354 10.38 -8.84 -1.55
N PHE A 355 10.30 -8.54 -0.26
CA PHE A 355 10.19 -9.53 0.82
C PHE A 355 8.78 -9.52 1.38
N LEU A 356 8.17 -10.70 1.44
CA LEU A 356 6.82 -10.91 1.98
C LEU A 356 6.88 -11.99 3.07
N LYS A 357 6.20 -11.77 4.18
CA LYS A 357 6.16 -12.75 5.29
C LYS A 357 5.33 -13.97 4.89
N ILE A 358 5.83 -15.15 5.25
CA ILE A 358 5.07 -16.39 5.26
C ILE A 358 4.28 -16.37 6.58
N LEU A 359 2.95 -16.20 6.50
CA LEU A 359 2.05 -16.22 7.66
C LEU A 359 1.51 -17.62 7.90
#